data_d3f44a533a10a4898dc220b3e6e89bdf
#
_entry.id   d3f44a533a10a4898dc220b3e6e89bdf
#
_cell.length_a   1.000
_cell.length_b   1.000
_cell.length_c   1.000
_cell.angle_alpha   90.00
_cell.angle_beta   90.00
_cell.angle_gamma   90.00
#
_symmetry.space_group_name_H-M   'P 1'
#
loop_
_entity.id
_entity.type
_entity.pdbx_description
1 polymer ?
#
loop_
_entity_poly.entity_id
_entity_poly.type
_entity_poly.pdbx_seq_one_letter_code
_entity_poly.pdbx_strand_id
1 'polypeptide(L)'
;MDKIFLRFFLILFFTTELGGKIIYDFSKDTDLQDWKVVDDVVMGGQSSGLLMLDEYGNGLFTGYVSLENFGGFSSIRLKHKLIKIRESNYIILRVFGDDKFYQIRVRSKKYDRHVYVKRFYANSEWNLIRIPLKDMQPQFRGRSLRMNNFNSDSIAEIGFLIGNKVEENFSLIIDYIGLE
;
A
#
# COMPACT_ATOMS: atom_id res chain seq x y z
N MET A 1 -57.03 -26.98 13.20
CA MET A 1 -56.02 -26.43 14.17
C MET A 1 -54.65 -26.78 13.66
N ASP A 2 -54.14 -25.94 12.77
CA ASP A 2 -52.86 -26.18 12.08
C ASP A 2 -51.75 -25.44 12.80
N LYS A 3 -50.77 -26.19 13.31
CA LYS A 3 -49.62 -25.65 13.99
C LYS A 3 -48.58 -25.25 12.94
N ILE A 4 -48.41 -23.94 12.70
CA ILE A 4 -47.37 -23.37 11.89
C ILE A 4 -46.06 -23.45 12.68
N PHE A 5 -45.14 -24.34 12.26
CA PHE A 5 -43.76 -24.42 12.77
C PHE A 5 -42.95 -23.35 12.10
N LEU A 6 -42.72 -22.23 12.80
CA LEU A 6 -41.79 -21.17 12.38
C LEU A 6 -40.35 -21.66 12.61
N ARG A 7 -39.67 -22.11 11.54
CA ARG A 7 -38.23 -22.44 11.58
C ARG A 7 -37.46 -21.17 11.56
N PHE A 8 -36.90 -20.78 12.71
CA PHE A 8 -35.86 -19.78 12.80
C PHE A 8 -34.58 -20.34 12.15
N PHE A 9 -34.24 -19.81 10.99
CA PHE A 9 -32.95 -20.07 10.35
C PHE A 9 -31.92 -19.14 11.02
N LEU A 10 -31.16 -19.67 11.99
CA LEU A 10 -30.04 -18.98 12.61
C LEU A 10 -28.90 -18.93 11.58
N ILE A 11 -28.76 -17.79 10.86
CA ILE A 11 -27.61 -17.54 10.00
C ILE A 11 -26.44 -17.23 10.93
N LEU A 12 -25.62 -18.24 11.16
CA LEU A 12 -24.32 -18.05 11.83
C LEU A 12 -23.41 -17.32 10.84
N PHE A 13 -23.23 -16.01 11.03
CA PHE A 13 -22.13 -15.29 10.40
C PHE A 13 -20.83 -15.80 11.01
N PHE A 14 -20.16 -16.72 10.32
CA PHE A 14 -18.75 -16.99 10.58
C PHE A 14 -17.96 -15.75 10.14
N THR A 15 -17.73 -14.82 11.05
CA THR A 15 -16.63 -13.86 10.91
C THR A 15 -15.35 -14.66 11.04
N THR A 16 -14.76 -15.07 9.92
CA THR A 16 -13.35 -15.45 9.91
C THR A 16 -12.58 -14.19 10.31
N GLU A 17 -12.17 -14.10 11.56
CA GLU A 17 -11.10 -13.18 11.92
C GLU A 17 -9.92 -13.58 11.03
N LEU A 18 -9.66 -12.78 9.97
CA LEU A 18 -8.36 -12.81 9.31
C LEU A 18 -7.37 -12.40 10.39
N GLY A 19 -6.59 -13.36 10.90
CA GLY A 19 -5.62 -13.18 11.97
C GLY A 19 -4.44 -12.29 11.58
N GLY A 20 -4.69 -11.22 10.82
CA GLY A 20 -3.73 -10.27 10.33
C GLY A 20 -3.45 -9.17 11.36
N LYS A 21 -2.18 -8.86 11.58
CA LYS A 21 -1.77 -7.73 12.41
C LYS A 21 -1.84 -6.45 11.59
N ILE A 22 -2.71 -5.50 11.94
CA ILE A 22 -2.69 -4.15 11.36
C ILE A 22 -1.39 -3.45 11.81
N ILE A 23 -0.64 -2.92 10.86
CA ILE A 23 0.61 -2.21 11.07
C ILE A 23 0.47 -0.70 10.86
N TYR A 24 -0.51 -0.28 10.09
CA TYR A 24 -0.92 1.10 9.94
C TYR A 24 -2.40 1.17 9.58
N ASP A 25 -3.13 1.98 10.32
CA ASP A 25 -4.57 2.22 10.16
C ASP A 25 -4.81 3.70 10.00
N PHE A 26 -5.45 4.11 8.92
CA PHE A 26 -5.84 5.49 8.72
C PHE A 26 -7.17 5.75 9.44
N SER A 27 -7.28 6.89 10.09
CA SER A 27 -8.50 7.36 10.76
C SER A 27 -8.55 8.87 10.75
N LYS A 28 -9.69 9.46 11.13
CA LYS A 28 -9.85 10.93 11.16
C LYS A 28 -8.84 11.63 12.07
N ASP A 29 -8.33 10.92 13.07
CA ASP A 29 -7.36 11.45 14.04
C ASP A 29 -5.90 11.09 13.68
N THR A 30 -5.67 10.48 12.51
CA THR A 30 -4.33 10.07 12.07
C THR A 30 -3.45 11.29 11.81
N ASP A 31 -2.30 11.35 12.50
CA ASP A 31 -1.24 12.29 12.17
C ASP A 31 -0.40 11.76 11.00
N LEU A 32 -0.36 12.53 9.92
CA LEU A 32 0.38 12.18 8.70
C LEU A 32 1.86 12.57 8.75
N GLN A 33 2.39 13.11 9.85
CA GLN A 33 3.79 13.57 9.98
C GLN A 33 4.82 12.46 9.75
N ASP A 34 4.45 11.20 10.01
CA ASP A 34 5.32 10.04 9.74
C ASP A 34 5.39 9.69 8.25
N TRP A 35 4.49 10.22 7.45
CA TRP A 35 4.48 10.04 6.01
C TRP A 35 5.27 11.16 5.32
N LYS A 36 5.96 10.80 4.25
CA LYS A 36 6.67 11.73 3.39
C LYS A 36 6.27 11.52 1.95
N VAL A 37 5.81 12.57 1.29
CA VAL A 37 5.68 12.61 -0.18
C VAL A 37 7.08 12.80 -0.79
N VAL A 38 7.39 12.01 -1.80
CA VAL A 38 8.65 12.07 -2.56
C VAL A 38 8.33 11.92 -4.04
N ASP A 39 8.37 13.03 -4.74
CA ASP A 39 8.17 13.15 -6.17
C ASP A 39 9.51 13.16 -6.92
N ASP A 40 9.44 13.08 -8.23
CA ASP A 40 10.60 13.15 -9.12
C ASP A 40 11.26 14.54 -9.20
N VAL A 41 10.67 15.55 -8.59
CA VAL A 41 11.22 16.91 -8.46
C VAL A 41 12.66 16.90 -7.91
N VAL A 42 13.01 15.92 -7.07
CA VAL A 42 14.39 15.72 -6.59
C VAL A 42 15.41 15.42 -7.70
N MET A 43 14.92 15.14 -8.92
CA MET A 43 15.71 14.92 -10.13
C MET A 43 15.36 15.90 -11.25
N GLY A 44 14.57 16.95 -10.95
CA GLY A 44 14.14 17.97 -11.91
C GLY A 44 12.78 17.69 -12.58
N GLY A 45 12.09 16.60 -12.23
CA GLY A 45 10.75 16.29 -12.76
C GLY A 45 9.68 17.25 -12.27
N GLN A 46 8.48 17.15 -12.82
CA GLN A 46 7.34 18.04 -12.52
C GLN A 46 6.12 17.29 -11.99
N SER A 47 6.28 16.03 -11.56
CA SER A 47 5.20 15.32 -10.89
C SER A 47 4.88 15.95 -9.53
N SER A 48 3.62 15.92 -9.15
CA SER A 48 3.13 16.45 -7.88
C SER A 48 2.21 15.45 -7.20
N GLY A 49 2.57 15.03 -6.00
CA GLY A 49 1.77 14.15 -5.15
C GLY A 49 1.36 14.84 -3.87
N LEU A 50 0.25 14.40 -3.32
CA LEU A 50 -0.30 14.84 -2.04
C LEU A 50 -0.80 13.63 -1.27
N LEU A 51 -0.57 13.58 0.04
CA LEU A 51 -1.23 12.67 0.96
C LEU A 51 -2.05 13.50 1.96
N MET A 52 -3.33 13.20 2.05
CA MET A 52 -4.27 13.83 2.97
C MET A 52 -5.25 12.79 3.52
N LEU A 53 -6.04 13.13 4.51
CA LEU A 53 -7.18 12.30 4.91
C LEU A 53 -8.41 12.68 4.07
N ASP A 54 -9.18 11.67 3.66
CA ASP A 54 -10.49 11.90 3.06
C ASP A 54 -11.54 12.19 4.16
N GLU A 55 -12.79 12.43 3.77
CA GLU A 55 -13.89 12.74 4.70
C GLU A 55 -14.22 11.57 5.66
N TYR A 56 -13.85 10.36 5.30
CA TYR A 56 -14.05 9.15 6.11
C TYR A 56 -12.88 8.83 7.02
N GLY A 57 -11.74 9.50 6.82
CA GLY A 57 -10.50 9.30 7.59
C GLY A 57 -9.51 8.36 6.93
N ASN A 58 -9.75 7.93 5.68
CA ASN A 58 -8.77 7.13 4.95
C ASN A 58 -7.65 8.01 4.41
N GLY A 59 -6.49 7.42 4.16
CA GLY A 59 -5.37 8.12 3.52
C GLY A 59 -5.58 8.24 2.02
N LEU A 60 -5.81 9.45 1.51
CA LEU A 60 -5.92 9.75 0.09
C LEU A 60 -4.56 10.19 -0.46
N PHE A 61 -3.94 9.32 -1.27
CA PHE A 61 -2.75 9.63 -2.06
C PHE A 61 -3.17 9.98 -3.48
N THR A 62 -3.03 11.25 -3.87
CA THR A 62 -3.49 11.78 -5.14
C THR A 62 -2.50 12.75 -5.75
N GLY A 63 -2.65 13.04 -7.04
CA GLY A 63 -1.79 13.99 -7.72
C GLY A 63 -1.73 13.79 -9.24
N TYR A 64 -0.63 14.27 -9.81
CA TYR A 64 -0.34 14.17 -11.23
C TYR A 64 1.08 13.68 -11.47
N VAL A 65 1.25 12.69 -12.33
CA VAL A 65 2.55 12.22 -12.81
C VAL A 65 2.86 12.90 -14.13
N SER A 66 3.96 13.66 -14.20
CA SER A 66 4.50 14.26 -15.41
C SER A 66 5.72 13.48 -15.90
N LEU A 67 5.90 13.37 -17.22
CA LEU A 67 7.10 12.79 -17.83
C LEU A 67 8.16 13.85 -18.16
N GLU A 68 7.88 15.12 -17.93
CA GLU A 68 8.82 16.20 -18.21
C GLU A 68 10.11 16.06 -17.38
N ASN A 69 11.23 16.49 -17.97
CA ASN A 69 12.55 16.54 -17.35
C ASN A 69 13.01 15.19 -16.76
N PHE A 70 12.70 14.09 -17.44
CA PHE A 70 12.99 12.73 -16.97
C PHE A 70 12.26 12.36 -15.67
N GLY A 71 11.14 13.01 -15.38
CA GLY A 71 10.22 12.67 -14.31
C GLY A 71 9.52 11.33 -14.56
N GLY A 72 8.40 11.11 -13.91
CA GLY A 72 7.52 9.97 -14.16
C GLY A 72 7.15 9.17 -12.93
N PHE A 73 7.19 9.76 -11.73
CA PHE A 73 6.66 9.11 -10.53
C PHE A 73 6.26 10.10 -9.44
N SER A 74 5.31 9.66 -8.64
CA SER A 74 5.06 10.19 -7.30
C SER A 74 5.04 9.04 -6.29
N SER A 75 5.46 9.29 -5.05
CA SER A 75 5.46 8.28 -4.00
C SER A 75 5.20 8.86 -2.61
N ILE A 76 4.60 8.02 -1.75
CA ILE A 76 4.48 8.27 -0.32
C ILE A 76 5.25 7.20 0.45
N ARG A 77 5.89 7.58 1.56
CA ARG A 77 6.72 6.69 2.38
C ARG A 77 6.45 6.92 3.85
N LEU A 78 6.10 5.85 4.53
CA LEU A 78 5.99 5.79 5.97
C LEU A 78 7.34 5.38 6.56
N LYS A 79 7.95 6.26 7.34
CA LYS A 79 9.11 5.93 8.16
C LYS A 79 8.62 5.37 9.48
N HIS A 80 8.70 4.08 9.64
CA HIS A 80 8.19 3.42 10.83
C HIS A 80 9.32 2.96 11.76
N LYS A 81 8.94 2.69 13.05
CA LYS A 81 9.73 1.81 13.90
C LYS A 81 9.77 0.44 13.24
N LEU A 82 10.91 -0.25 13.36
CA LEU A 82 11.13 -1.57 12.77
C LEU A 82 9.95 -2.53 13.05
N ILE A 83 9.25 -2.94 12.01
CA ILE A 83 8.13 -3.87 12.08
C ILE A 83 8.69 -5.29 12.00
N LYS A 84 8.46 -6.11 13.02
CA LYS A 84 8.81 -7.54 13.00
C LYS A 84 7.70 -8.31 12.28
N ILE A 85 8.10 -9.17 11.32
CA ILE A 85 7.18 -9.90 10.43
C ILE A 85 7.36 -11.43 10.49
N ARG A 86 7.95 -11.94 11.59
CA ARG A 86 8.46 -13.32 11.72
C ARG A 86 7.52 -14.44 11.27
N GLU A 87 6.20 -14.24 11.40
CA GLU A 87 5.18 -15.26 11.11
C GLU A 87 4.29 -14.84 9.92
N SER A 88 4.57 -13.67 9.32
CA SER A 88 3.74 -13.13 8.25
C SER A 88 4.34 -13.43 6.89
N ASN A 89 3.49 -13.87 5.97
CA ASN A 89 3.86 -14.17 4.59
C ASN A 89 3.36 -13.12 3.60
N TYR A 90 2.41 -12.28 4.03
CA TYR A 90 1.73 -11.32 3.16
C TYR A 90 1.67 -9.94 3.78
N ILE A 91 1.78 -8.92 2.94
CA ILE A 91 1.27 -7.58 3.24
C ILE A 91 -0.18 -7.55 2.74
N ILE A 92 -1.08 -7.06 3.58
CA ILE A 92 -2.49 -6.87 3.26
C ILE A 92 -2.74 -5.37 3.12
N LEU A 93 -3.39 -5.01 2.02
CA LEU A 93 -3.77 -3.63 1.73
C LEU A 93 -5.28 -3.56 1.54
N ARG A 94 -5.98 -2.73 2.31
CA ARG A 94 -7.36 -2.37 2.00
C ARG A 94 -7.35 -1.02 1.29
N VAL A 95 -7.68 -1.02 0.00
CA VAL A 95 -7.54 0.14 -0.88
C VAL A 95 -8.73 0.30 -1.82
N PHE A 96 -8.96 1.54 -2.25
CA PHE A 96 -9.84 1.92 -3.35
C PHE A 96 -9.01 2.72 -4.35
N GLY A 97 -8.94 2.30 -5.60
CA GLY A 97 -8.09 2.91 -6.62
C GLY A 97 -8.86 3.64 -7.70
N ASP A 98 -8.17 3.84 -8.80
CA ASP A 98 -8.62 4.58 -10.00
C ASP A 98 -8.32 3.82 -11.30
N ASP A 99 -8.38 2.48 -11.23
CA ASP A 99 -8.12 1.55 -12.33
C ASP A 99 -6.69 1.65 -12.88
N LYS A 100 -5.72 1.83 -11.97
CA LYS A 100 -4.31 1.96 -12.31
C LYS A 100 -3.41 0.99 -11.56
N PHE A 101 -2.20 0.84 -12.08
CA PHE A 101 -1.16 0.12 -11.40
C PHE A 101 -0.39 1.01 -10.44
N TYR A 102 -0.22 0.51 -9.23
CA TYR A 102 0.63 1.07 -8.20
C TYR A 102 1.71 0.07 -7.80
N GLN A 103 2.69 0.54 -7.05
CA GLN A 103 3.71 -0.30 -6.44
C GLN A 103 3.63 -0.17 -4.93
N ILE A 104 3.59 -1.30 -4.22
CA ILE A 104 3.98 -1.36 -2.82
C ILE A 104 5.50 -1.55 -2.74
N ARG A 105 6.15 -0.82 -1.87
CA ARG A 105 7.61 -0.80 -1.71
C ARG A 105 7.95 -0.95 -0.24
N VAL A 106 8.87 -1.85 0.06
CA VAL A 106 9.36 -2.03 1.43
C VAL A 106 10.88 -1.97 1.47
N ARG A 107 11.41 -1.50 2.60
CA ARG A 107 12.83 -1.54 2.92
C ARG A 107 13.02 -2.41 4.15
N SER A 108 13.91 -3.38 4.08
CA SER A 108 14.14 -4.31 5.18
C SER A 108 14.89 -3.67 6.34
N LYS A 109 15.91 -2.87 6.06
CA LYS A 109 16.74 -2.18 7.08
C LYS A 109 16.81 -0.69 6.77
N LYS A 110 16.95 0.14 7.80
CA LYS A 110 16.96 1.60 7.71
C LYS A 110 17.98 2.17 6.69
N TYR A 111 19.12 1.52 6.54
CA TYR A 111 20.22 2.00 5.70
C TYR A 111 20.37 1.24 4.37
N ASP A 112 19.46 0.31 4.05
CA ASP A 112 19.47 -0.35 2.76
C ASP A 112 19.29 0.68 1.65
N ARG A 113 20.12 0.63 0.61
CA ARG A 113 19.99 1.52 -0.54
C ARG A 113 18.91 1.06 -1.51
N HIS A 114 18.58 -0.21 -1.51
CA HIS A 114 17.54 -0.84 -2.32
C HIS A 114 16.22 -0.94 -1.56
N VAL A 115 15.17 -1.18 -2.30
CA VAL A 115 13.82 -1.49 -1.81
C VAL A 115 13.33 -2.76 -2.49
N TYR A 116 12.40 -3.45 -1.88
CA TYR A 116 11.68 -4.56 -2.47
C TYR A 116 10.33 -4.07 -2.96
N VAL A 117 9.95 -4.46 -4.17
CA VAL A 117 8.82 -3.89 -4.89
C VAL A 117 7.91 -4.99 -5.39
N LYS A 118 6.60 -4.79 -5.24
CA LYS A 118 5.58 -5.55 -5.94
C LYS A 118 4.58 -4.59 -6.56
N ARG A 119 4.24 -4.82 -7.81
CA ARG A 119 3.21 -4.08 -8.53
C ARG A 119 1.85 -4.69 -8.25
N PHE A 120 0.81 -3.87 -8.07
CA PHE A 120 -0.57 -4.28 -7.91
C PHE A 120 -1.50 -3.35 -8.70
N TYR A 121 -2.65 -3.85 -9.06
CA TYR A 121 -3.71 -3.07 -9.70
C TYR A 121 -4.73 -2.65 -8.65
N ALA A 122 -5.12 -1.38 -8.64
CA ALA A 122 -6.12 -0.83 -7.75
C ALA A 122 -7.32 -0.35 -8.58
N ASN A 123 -8.37 -1.17 -8.63
CA ASN A 123 -9.60 -0.83 -9.31
C ASN A 123 -10.44 0.17 -8.51
N SER A 124 -11.46 0.74 -9.17
CA SER A 124 -12.36 1.76 -8.61
C SER A 124 -13.45 1.16 -7.70
N GLU A 125 -13.03 0.24 -6.83
CA GLU A 125 -13.85 -0.33 -5.75
C GLU A 125 -12.97 -0.72 -4.54
N TRP A 126 -13.56 -0.92 -3.37
CA TRP A 126 -12.80 -1.38 -2.21
C TRP A 126 -12.32 -2.82 -2.39
N ASN A 127 -11.00 -2.98 -2.34
CA ASN A 127 -10.33 -4.27 -2.48
C ASN A 127 -9.44 -4.58 -1.29
N LEU A 128 -9.36 -5.86 -0.99
CA LEU A 128 -8.36 -6.42 -0.10
C LEU A 128 -7.29 -7.11 -0.95
N ILE A 129 -6.14 -6.46 -1.08
CA ILE A 129 -5.02 -6.95 -1.90
C ILE A 129 -4.00 -7.65 -1.00
N ARG A 130 -3.71 -8.91 -1.31
CA ARG A 130 -2.68 -9.71 -0.62
C ARG A 130 -1.40 -9.72 -1.45
N ILE A 131 -0.33 -9.22 -0.90
CA ILE A 131 1.00 -9.13 -1.52
C ILE A 131 1.93 -10.16 -0.87
N PRO A 132 2.31 -11.26 -1.55
CA PRO A 132 3.25 -12.20 -1.01
C PRO A 132 4.63 -11.54 -0.83
N LEU A 133 5.14 -11.52 0.39
CA LEU A 133 6.45 -10.92 0.71
C LEU A 133 7.58 -11.54 -0.13
N LYS A 134 7.57 -12.86 -0.29
CA LYS A 134 8.56 -13.60 -1.10
C LYS A 134 8.60 -13.24 -2.58
N ASP A 135 7.52 -12.61 -3.09
CA ASP A 135 7.42 -12.20 -4.50
C ASP A 135 7.89 -10.77 -4.72
N MET A 136 8.23 -10.04 -3.67
CA MET A 136 8.73 -8.67 -3.78
C MET A 136 10.18 -8.67 -4.28
N GLN A 137 10.42 -8.01 -5.40
CA GLN A 137 11.70 -8.00 -6.10
C GLN A 137 12.58 -6.83 -5.67
N PRO A 138 13.90 -7.04 -5.51
CA PRO A 138 14.83 -5.97 -5.14
C PRO A 138 15.05 -5.00 -6.29
N GLN A 139 14.95 -3.69 -5.98
CA GLN A 139 15.18 -2.61 -6.94
C GLN A 139 15.98 -1.46 -6.32
N PHE A 140 16.80 -0.80 -7.13
CA PHE A 140 17.45 0.45 -6.79
C PHE A 140 17.26 1.47 -7.93
N ARG A 141 16.68 2.62 -7.63
CA ARG A 141 16.40 3.69 -8.61
C ARG A 141 15.68 3.16 -9.87
N GLY A 142 14.61 2.37 -9.67
CA GLY A 142 13.81 1.79 -10.75
C GLY A 142 14.45 0.61 -11.51
N ARG A 143 15.70 0.24 -11.20
CA ARG A 143 16.41 -0.89 -11.84
C ARG A 143 16.36 -2.12 -10.96
N SER A 144 15.99 -3.26 -11.54
CA SER A 144 16.05 -4.56 -10.85
C SER A 144 17.49 -4.94 -10.50
N LEU A 145 17.68 -5.52 -9.34
CA LEU A 145 18.97 -5.99 -8.85
C LEU A 145 19.05 -7.52 -8.95
N ARG A 146 20.27 -8.04 -9.15
CA ARG A 146 20.56 -9.48 -9.09
C ARG A 146 20.75 -9.91 -7.63
N MET A 147 19.66 -9.89 -6.88
CA MET A 147 19.61 -10.30 -5.47
C MET A 147 18.37 -11.17 -5.26
N ASN A 148 18.34 -11.90 -4.15
CA ASN A 148 17.15 -12.65 -3.75
C ASN A 148 15.98 -11.70 -3.51
N ASN A 149 14.76 -12.19 -3.76
CA ASN A 149 13.53 -11.54 -3.35
C ASN A 149 13.52 -11.31 -1.83
N PHE A 150 12.53 -10.57 -1.36
CA PHE A 150 12.40 -10.24 0.06
C PHE A 150 12.38 -11.51 0.93
N ASN A 151 13.30 -11.58 1.92
CA ASN A 151 13.44 -12.68 2.87
C ASN A 151 13.87 -12.21 4.27
N SER A 152 13.55 -10.96 4.61
CA SER A 152 13.92 -10.38 5.91
C SER A 152 12.84 -10.64 6.96
N ASP A 153 13.25 -10.67 8.24
CA ASP A 153 12.34 -10.77 9.40
C ASP A 153 11.71 -9.42 9.78
N SER A 154 12.02 -8.35 9.06
CA SER A 154 11.59 -7.01 9.43
C SER A 154 11.44 -6.07 8.24
N ILE A 155 10.60 -5.05 8.44
CA ILE A 155 10.38 -3.93 7.54
C ILE A 155 10.67 -2.63 8.30
N ALA A 156 11.52 -1.78 7.73
CA ALA A 156 11.90 -0.48 8.29
C ALA A 156 11.21 0.71 7.60
N GLU A 157 10.71 0.53 6.38
CA GLU A 157 9.98 1.54 5.62
C GLU A 157 8.97 0.85 4.71
N ILE A 158 7.76 1.41 4.64
CA ILE A 158 6.74 1.01 3.67
C ILE A 158 6.38 2.24 2.84
N GLY A 159 6.06 2.05 1.56
CA GLY A 159 5.61 3.15 0.72
C GLY A 159 4.83 2.68 -0.49
N PHE A 160 4.14 3.63 -1.08
CA PHE A 160 3.42 3.46 -2.34
C PHE A 160 4.05 4.35 -3.40
N LEU A 161 4.04 3.90 -4.63
CA LEU A 161 4.51 4.66 -5.77
C LEU A 161 3.61 4.42 -6.96
N ILE A 162 3.31 5.50 -7.69
CA ILE A 162 2.78 5.45 -9.05
C ILE A 162 3.84 5.94 -10.03
N GLY A 163 3.98 5.24 -11.16
CA GLY A 163 4.96 5.56 -12.20
C GLY A 163 4.82 4.57 -13.35
N ASN A 164 3.77 4.77 -14.14
CA ASN A 164 3.36 3.87 -15.22
C ASN A 164 3.99 4.26 -16.58
N LYS A 165 4.91 5.24 -16.60
CA LYS A 165 5.54 5.81 -17.80
C LYS A 165 4.54 6.50 -18.72
N VAL A 166 3.49 7.05 -18.17
CA VAL A 166 2.50 7.89 -18.83
C VAL A 166 2.21 9.10 -17.95
N GLU A 167 1.80 10.19 -18.58
CA GLU A 167 1.28 11.35 -17.85
C GLU A 167 -0.14 11.07 -17.41
N GLU A 168 -0.40 11.16 -16.12
CA GLU A 168 -1.70 10.76 -15.57
C GLU A 168 -2.02 11.44 -14.24
N ASN A 169 -3.27 11.81 -14.05
CA ASN A 169 -3.80 12.06 -12.70
C ASN A 169 -3.96 10.72 -12.01
N PHE A 170 -3.80 10.70 -10.68
CA PHE A 170 -3.96 9.48 -9.92
C PHE A 170 -4.67 9.71 -8.59
N SER A 171 -5.30 8.64 -8.09
CA SER A 171 -5.99 8.64 -6.80
C SER A 171 -6.01 7.24 -6.22
N LEU A 172 -5.37 7.06 -5.07
CA LEU A 172 -5.36 5.82 -4.29
C LEU A 172 -5.81 6.13 -2.87
N ILE A 173 -6.95 5.58 -2.46
CA ILE A 173 -7.43 5.65 -1.09
C ILE A 173 -6.95 4.40 -0.35
N ILE A 174 -6.39 4.58 0.83
CA ILE A 174 -5.83 3.53 1.67
C ILE A 174 -6.54 3.58 3.02
N ASP A 175 -7.21 2.51 3.41
CA ASP A 175 -7.82 2.36 4.72
C ASP A 175 -6.77 1.85 5.72
N TYR A 176 -6.22 0.66 5.47
CA TYR A 176 -5.16 0.14 6.34
C TYR A 176 -4.11 -0.68 5.58
N ILE A 177 -2.99 -0.88 6.27
CA ILE A 177 -1.91 -1.78 5.89
C ILE A 177 -1.76 -2.82 7.01
N GLY A 178 -1.78 -4.09 6.66
CA GLY A 178 -1.66 -5.21 7.60
C GLY A 178 -0.60 -6.22 7.19
N LEU A 179 -0.37 -7.19 8.08
CA LEU A 179 0.46 -8.38 7.86
C LEU A 179 -0.35 -9.63 8.18
N GLU A 180 -0.19 -10.66 7.35
CA GLU A 180 -0.78 -11.99 7.50
C GLU A 180 0.24 -13.10 7.27
#